data_9733f422023a9257e4b5df0233083e19
#
_entry.id   9733f422023a9257e4b5df0233083e19
#
_cell.length_a   1.000
_cell.length_b   1.000
_cell.length_c   1.000
_cell.angle_alpha   90.00
_cell.angle_beta   90.00
_cell.angle_gamma   90.00
#
_symmetry.space_group_name_H-M   'P 1'
#
loop_
_entity.id
_entity.type
_entity.pdbx_description
1 polymer ?
#
loop_
_entity_poly.entity_id
_entity_poly.type
_entity_poly.pdbx_seq_one_letter_code
_entity_poly.pdbx_strand_id
1 'polypeptide(L)'
;MGAGMAGEAVLIVEDDAALRMALADALAGFGYEILEAGTGTEGYVLASQLRPDLVLLDLRLPDVDGLLIAKRLGEKPETAGILVAALTAEEISGERAKEVLENCIGYIPKPIGLDRLARNVALFLRAGKARARTPDAALVRDDHPKRRYPRFNVQIGAFCRLGEGRKQQRTRAIAGMIRNLSEGGLMLEFPLTCAKGVLLEVSFRTDESRLRAMSEVVWSGPPEALSATGQVCCHGLRFVGMSQQQQTAIRCFLLKRFTI
;
A
#
# COMPACT_ATOMS: atom_id res chain seq x y z
N MET A 1 -2.27 -19.30 -18.31
CA MET A 1 -3.49 -18.48 -18.42
C MET A 1 -3.86 -18.03 -17.02
N GLY A 2 -3.50 -16.81 -16.66
CA GLY A 2 -3.70 -16.28 -15.32
C GLY A 2 -5.10 -15.70 -15.24
N ALA A 3 -5.90 -16.15 -14.30
CA ALA A 3 -7.14 -15.52 -13.92
C ALA A 3 -6.83 -14.20 -13.20
N GLY A 4 -6.73 -13.11 -13.95
CA GLY A 4 -7.00 -11.80 -13.40
C GLY A 4 -8.42 -11.86 -12.84
N MET A 5 -8.68 -11.20 -11.73
CA MET A 5 -10.03 -11.08 -11.21
C MET A 5 -10.80 -10.26 -12.24
N ALA A 6 -11.52 -10.94 -13.13
CA ALA A 6 -12.29 -10.33 -14.20
C ALA A 6 -13.23 -9.29 -13.59
N GLY A 7 -13.06 -8.03 -13.96
CA GLY A 7 -13.97 -6.94 -13.65
C GLY A 7 -13.46 -5.86 -12.67
N GLU A 8 -12.16 -5.81 -12.28
CA GLU A 8 -11.64 -4.67 -11.51
C GLU A 8 -11.27 -3.53 -12.46
N ALA A 9 -11.87 -2.34 -12.26
CA ALA A 9 -11.63 -1.15 -13.05
C ALA A 9 -10.52 -0.29 -12.48
N VAL A 10 -9.53 0.06 -13.30
CA VAL A 10 -8.40 0.93 -12.96
C VAL A 10 -8.44 2.17 -13.85
N LEU A 11 -8.57 3.33 -13.24
CA LEU A 11 -8.45 4.61 -13.93
C LEU A 11 -7.00 5.09 -13.85
N ILE A 12 -6.41 5.41 -15.00
CA ILE A 12 -5.07 5.99 -15.12
C ILE A 12 -5.23 7.47 -15.45
N VAL A 13 -4.71 8.34 -14.59
CA VAL A 13 -4.70 9.80 -14.78
C VAL A 13 -3.25 10.25 -14.92
N GLU A 14 -2.83 10.52 -16.16
CA GLU A 14 -1.45 10.80 -16.55
C GLU A 14 -1.47 11.68 -17.79
N ASP A 15 -0.76 12.79 -17.80
CA ASP A 15 -0.73 13.72 -18.92
C ASP A 15 0.20 13.25 -20.06
N ASP A 16 1.28 12.55 -19.75
CA ASP A 16 2.11 11.92 -20.77
C ASP A 16 1.36 10.77 -21.46
N ALA A 17 0.92 11.01 -22.70
CA ALA A 17 0.15 10.05 -23.47
C ALA A 17 0.89 8.73 -23.73
N ALA A 18 2.22 8.80 -23.91
CA ALA A 18 3.03 7.59 -24.16
C ALA A 18 3.14 6.74 -22.89
N LEU A 19 3.36 7.36 -21.74
CA LEU A 19 3.39 6.68 -20.45
C LEU A 19 2.01 6.13 -20.11
N ARG A 20 0.94 6.92 -20.29
CA ARG A 20 -0.45 6.51 -20.01
C ARG A 20 -0.81 5.26 -20.81
N MET A 21 -0.52 5.26 -22.13
CA MET A 21 -0.78 4.11 -23.00
C MET A 21 0.04 2.89 -22.58
N ALA A 22 1.31 3.05 -22.24
CA ALA A 22 2.15 1.94 -21.78
C ALA A 22 1.64 1.31 -20.46
N LEU A 23 1.15 2.15 -19.53
CA LEU A 23 0.53 1.67 -18.29
C LEU A 23 -0.79 0.94 -18.57
N ALA A 24 -1.61 1.48 -19.48
CA ALA A 24 -2.89 0.89 -19.89
C ALA A 24 -2.67 -0.49 -20.51
N ASP A 25 -1.79 -0.60 -21.50
CA ASP A 25 -1.48 -1.86 -22.17
C ASP A 25 -0.94 -2.91 -21.19
N ALA A 26 -0.03 -2.50 -20.31
CA ALA A 26 0.52 -3.40 -19.31
C ALA A 26 -0.57 -3.95 -18.37
N LEU A 27 -1.48 -3.11 -17.88
CA LEU A 27 -2.53 -3.54 -16.95
C LEU A 27 -3.67 -4.31 -17.65
N ALA A 28 -4.04 -3.91 -18.87
CA ALA A 28 -5.02 -4.66 -19.69
C ALA A 28 -4.55 -6.10 -19.94
N GLY A 29 -3.24 -6.31 -20.15
CA GLY A 29 -2.64 -7.64 -20.29
C GLY A 29 -2.81 -8.53 -19.04
N PHE A 30 -3.08 -7.95 -17.88
CA PHE A 30 -3.40 -8.68 -16.64
C PHE A 30 -4.90 -8.83 -16.37
N GLY A 31 -5.77 -8.34 -17.27
CA GLY A 31 -7.22 -8.51 -17.21
C GLY A 31 -7.97 -7.43 -16.43
N TYR A 32 -7.34 -6.28 -16.16
CA TYR A 32 -8.02 -5.11 -15.60
C TYR A 32 -8.82 -4.39 -16.69
N GLU A 33 -9.97 -3.82 -16.31
CA GLU A 33 -10.70 -2.86 -17.13
C GLU A 33 -10.04 -1.49 -16.98
N ILE A 34 -9.58 -0.90 -18.09
CA ILE A 34 -8.80 0.32 -18.06
C ILE A 34 -9.61 1.51 -18.50
N LEU A 35 -9.58 2.55 -17.67
CA LEU A 35 -10.10 3.88 -17.95
C LEU A 35 -8.90 4.83 -18.01
N GLU A 36 -8.95 5.80 -18.91
CA GLU A 36 -7.84 6.73 -19.13
C GLU A 36 -8.31 8.18 -19.04
N ALA A 37 -7.48 9.04 -18.46
CA ALA A 37 -7.66 10.49 -18.44
C ALA A 37 -6.32 11.18 -18.68
N GLY A 38 -6.30 12.20 -19.53
CA GLY A 38 -5.11 13.00 -19.82
C GLY A 38 -4.97 14.23 -18.93
N THR A 39 -5.97 14.54 -18.12
CA THR A 39 -5.97 15.68 -17.20
C THR A 39 -6.58 15.30 -15.85
N GLY A 40 -6.24 16.06 -14.83
CA GLY A 40 -6.79 15.83 -13.50
C GLY A 40 -8.28 16.11 -13.41
N THR A 41 -8.76 17.14 -14.09
CA THR A 41 -10.19 17.46 -14.15
C THR A 41 -10.98 16.32 -14.79
N GLU A 42 -10.52 15.78 -15.92
CA GLU A 42 -11.12 14.62 -16.58
C GLU A 42 -11.10 13.40 -15.66
N GLY A 43 -9.94 13.13 -15.02
CA GLY A 43 -9.77 12.02 -14.07
C GLY A 43 -10.75 12.09 -12.91
N TYR A 44 -10.95 13.28 -12.34
CA TYR A 44 -11.93 13.49 -11.27
C TYR A 44 -13.37 13.24 -11.74
N VAL A 45 -13.74 13.69 -12.93
CA VAL A 45 -15.08 13.47 -13.51
C VAL A 45 -15.30 11.98 -13.74
N LEU A 46 -14.36 11.29 -14.39
CA LEU A 46 -14.47 9.86 -14.67
C LEU A 46 -14.52 9.05 -13.36
N ALA A 47 -13.67 9.35 -12.39
CA ALA A 47 -13.70 8.69 -11.08
C ALA A 47 -15.05 8.86 -10.38
N SER A 48 -15.63 10.07 -10.44
CA SER A 48 -16.92 10.36 -9.80
C SER A 48 -18.10 9.66 -10.47
N GLN A 49 -18.06 9.51 -11.81
CA GLN A 49 -19.14 8.90 -12.58
C GLN A 49 -19.06 7.37 -12.62
N LEU A 50 -17.85 6.84 -12.87
CA LEU A 50 -17.65 5.42 -13.15
C LEU A 50 -17.21 4.61 -11.93
N ARG A 51 -16.73 5.30 -10.87
CA ARG A 51 -16.34 4.70 -9.59
C ARG A 51 -15.39 3.50 -9.74
N PRO A 52 -14.21 3.69 -10.35
CA PRO A 52 -13.24 2.62 -10.51
C PRO A 52 -12.79 2.08 -9.15
N ASP A 53 -12.32 0.84 -9.14
CA ASP A 53 -11.76 0.22 -7.92
C ASP A 53 -10.45 0.89 -7.48
N LEU A 54 -9.67 1.38 -8.45
CA LEU A 54 -8.40 2.05 -8.20
C LEU A 54 -8.18 3.20 -9.20
N VAL A 55 -7.67 4.32 -8.70
CA VAL A 55 -7.14 5.42 -9.53
C VAL A 55 -5.62 5.44 -9.37
N LEU A 56 -4.89 5.28 -10.47
CA LEU A 56 -3.47 5.60 -10.59
C LEU A 56 -3.35 7.06 -11.00
N LEU A 57 -2.86 7.92 -10.13
CA LEU A 57 -2.96 9.36 -10.25
C LEU A 57 -1.59 10.03 -10.27
N ASP A 58 -1.20 10.65 -11.36
CA ASP A 58 -0.04 11.53 -11.35
C ASP A 58 -0.29 12.72 -10.41
N LEU A 59 0.69 13.00 -9.58
CA LEU A 59 0.62 14.16 -8.70
C LEU A 59 0.90 15.48 -9.43
N ARG A 60 1.61 15.42 -10.57
CA ARG A 60 1.93 16.61 -11.38
C ARG A 60 1.17 16.57 -12.69
N LEU A 61 -0.03 17.10 -12.68
CA LEU A 61 -0.86 17.29 -13.85
C LEU A 61 -0.85 18.76 -14.27
N PRO A 62 -1.04 19.05 -15.56
CA PRO A 62 -0.92 20.42 -16.06
C PRO A 62 -2.03 21.35 -15.57
N ASP A 63 -3.18 20.81 -15.20
CA ASP A 63 -4.39 21.57 -14.85
C ASP A 63 -4.65 21.64 -13.34
N VAL A 64 -4.24 20.64 -12.57
CA VAL A 64 -4.49 20.59 -11.13
C VAL A 64 -3.49 19.68 -10.41
N ASP A 65 -3.14 20.01 -9.17
CA ASP A 65 -2.36 19.10 -8.31
C ASP A 65 -3.14 17.81 -8.05
N GLY A 66 -2.57 16.66 -8.45
CA GLY A 66 -3.21 15.36 -8.26
C GLY A 66 -3.56 15.05 -6.80
N LEU A 67 -2.77 15.55 -5.85
CA LEU A 67 -3.08 15.38 -4.43
C LEU A 67 -4.39 16.05 -4.02
N LEU A 68 -4.72 17.18 -4.63
CA LEU A 68 -6.02 17.85 -4.41
C LEU A 68 -7.19 16.99 -4.94
N ILE A 69 -6.98 16.27 -6.05
CA ILE A 69 -7.97 15.31 -6.57
C ILE A 69 -8.16 14.17 -5.58
N ALA A 70 -7.06 13.56 -5.12
CA ALA A 70 -7.11 12.47 -4.15
C ALA A 70 -7.89 12.88 -2.89
N LYS A 71 -7.62 14.07 -2.37
CA LYS A 71 -8.32 14.64 -1.22
C LYS A 71 -9.82 14.81 -1.50
N ARG A 72 -10.19 15.43 -2.62
CA ARG A 72 -11.60 15.64 -2.99
C ARG A 72 -12.38 14.34 -3.19
N LEU A 73 -11.74 13.30 -3.73
CA LEU A 73 -12.35 11.98 -3.85
C LEU A 73 -12.60 11.36 -2.46
N GLY A 74 -11.69 11.54 -1.52
CA GLY A 74 -11.83 11.03 -0.15
C GLY A 74 -12.84 11.79 0.72
N GLU A 75 -13.13 13.07 0.40
CA GLU A 75 -14.06 13.91 1.16
C GLU A 75 -15.53 13.61 0.87
N LYS A 76 -15.85 13.06 -0.31
CA LYS A 76 -17.24 12.78 -0.71
C LYS A 76 -17.62 11.34 -0.40
N PRO A 77 -18.73 11.08 0.30
CA PRO A 77 -19.17 9.72 0.63
C PRO A 77 -19.29 8.79 -0.58
N GLU A 78 -19.69 9.34 -1.74
CA GLU A 78 -19.92 8.58 -2.97
C GLU A 78 -18.62 8.09 -3.62
N THR A 79 -17.49 8.76 -3.36
CA THR A 79 -16.17 8.46 -3.93
C THR A 79 -15.14 8.05 -2.90
N ALA A 80 -15.43 8.17 -1.60
CA ALA A 80 -14.50 7.82 -0.52
C ALA A 80 -14.06 6.35 -0.50
N GLY A 81 -14.83 5.48 -1.17
CA GLY A 81 -14.48 4.06 -1.35
C GLY A 81 -13.47 3.81 -2.46
N ILE A 82 -13.23 4.77 -3.36
CA ILE A 82 -12.28 4.65 -4.47
C ILE A 82 -10.86 4.66 -3.90
N LEU A 83 -10.07 3.67 -4.29
CA LEU A 83 -8.67 3.64 -3.90
C LEU A 83 -7.87 4.59 -4.79
N VAL A 84 -6.99 5.39 -4.22
CA VAL A 84 -6.11 6.27 -4.99
C VAL A 84 -4.66 5.91 -4.70
N ALA A 85 -3.88 5.61 -5.74
CA ALA A 85 -2.44 5.41 -5.65
C ALA A 85 -1.73 6.48 -6.47
N ALA A 86 -0.80 7.20 -5.86
CA ALA A 86 -0.09 8.29 -6.52
C ALA A 86 1.02 7.75 -7.44
N LEU A 87 1.14 8.33 -8.64
CA LEU A 87 2.32 8.22 -9.50
C LEU A 87 3.18 9.47 -9.29
N THR A 88 4.49 9.33 -9.11
CA THR A 88 5.31 10.51 -8.81
C THR A 88 6.73 10.38 -9.29
N ALA A 89 7.24 11.43 -9.95
CA ALA A 89 8.64 11.58 -10.29
C ALA A 89 9.45 12.21 -9.14
N GLU A 90 8.78 12.82 -8.16
CA GLU A 90 9.42 13.47 -7.04
C GLU A 90 9.76 12.50 -5.92
N GLU A 91 10.85 12.79 -5.23
CA GLU A 91 11.11 12.15 -3.95
C GLU A 91 10.11 12.67 -2.91
N ILE A 92 9.17 11.81 -2.54
CA ILE A 92 8.18 12.16 -1.53
C ILE A 92 8.83 12.19 -0.16
N SER A 93 9.01 13.39 0.40
CA SER A 93 9.61 13.62 1.72
C SER A 93 8.86 14.68 2.51
N GLY A 94 9.11 14.77 3.81
CA GLY A 94 8.53 15.81 4.66
C GLY A 94 7.00 15.83 4.69
N GLU A 95 6.43 17.02 4.64
CA GLU A 95 4.98 17.26 4.69
C GLU A 95 4.25 16.65 3.49
N ARG A 96 4.83 16.74 2.29
CA ARG A 96 4.26 16.14 1.07
C ARG A 96 4.09 14.63 1.20
N ALA A 97 5.04 13.95 1.85
CA ALA A 97 4.92 12.51 2.11
C ALA A 97 3.74 12.20 3.03
N LYS A 98 3.53 13.04 4.04
CA LYS A 98 2.41 12.90 4.96
C LYS A 98 1.09 13.05 4.23
N GLU A 99 0.92 14.12 3.44
CA GLU A 99 -0.30 14.37 2.69
C GLU A 99 -0.62 13.25 1.69
N VAL A 100 0.37 12.75 0.93
CA VAL A 100 0.17 11.61 0.01
C VAL A 100 -0.34 10.39 0.76
N LEU A 101 0.20 10.10 1.94
CA LEU A 101 -0.20 8.93 2.71
C LEU A 101 -1.51 9.11 3.46
N GLU A 102 -1.95 10.35 3.66
CA GLU A 102 -3.27 10.64 4.22
C GLU A 102 -4.38 10.43 3.18
N ASN A 103 -4.10 10.73 1.92
CA ASN A 103 -5.10 10.77 0.86
C ASN A 103 -4.98 9.61 -0.16
N CYS A 104 -3.85 8.90 -0.19
CA CYS A 104 -3.59 7.79 -1.11
C CYS A 104 -3.34 6.49 -0.36
N ILE A 105 -3.73 5.36 -0.96
CA ILE A 105 -3.40 4.03 -0.41
C ILE A 105 -1.91 3.74 -0.52
N GLY A 106 -1.23 4.40 -1.45
CA GLY A 106 0.20 4.29 -1.67
C GLY A 106 0.70 5.16 -2.81
N TYR A 107 1.96 4.98 -3.17
CA TYR A 107 2.54 5.64 -4.35
C TYR A 107 3.48 4.72 -5.12
N ILE A 108 3.61 4.99 -6.41
CA ILE A 108 4.54 4.32 -7.33
C ILE A 108 5.50 5.38 -7.87
N PRO A 109 6.79 5.29 -7.58
CA PRO A 109 7.76 6.25 -8.08
C PRO A 109 8.02 6.04 -9.58
N LYS A 110 8.12 7.14 -10.32
CA LYS A 110 8.61 7.15 -11.71
C LYS A 110 10.16 7.10 -11.72
N PRO A 111 10.83 6.44 -12.65
CA PRO A 111 10.27 5.68 -13.76
C PRO A 111 9.58 4.39 -13.30
N ILE A 112 8.42 4.10 -13.91
CA ILE A 112 7.57 2.99 -13.52
C ILE A 112 8.05 1.72 -14.23
N GLY A 113 8.49 0.72 -13.47
CA GLY A 113 8.77 -0.61 -14.02
C GLY A 113 7.45 -1.34 -14.28
N LEU A 114 7.13 -1.61 -15.54
CA LEU A 114 5.88 -2.25 -15.94
C LEU A 114 5.72 -3.65 -15.35
N ASP A 115 6.81 -4.36 -15.14
CA ASP A 115 6.87 -5.67 -14.46
C ASP A 115 6.41 -5.60 -12.99
N ARG A 116 6.57 -4.43 -12.34
CA ARG A 116 6.18 -4.18 -10.94
C ARG A 116 4.83 -3.51 -10.81
N LEU A 117 4.37 -2.85 -11.89
CA LEU A 117 3.12 -2.09 -11.87
C LEU A 117 1.94 -2.98 -11.49
N ALA A 118 1.75 -4.10 -12.19
CA ALA A 118 0.64 -5.01 -11.95
C ALA A 118 0.65 -5.59 -10.52
N ARG A 119 1.83 -5.85 -9.97
CA ARG A 119 1.96 -6.29 -8.56
C ARG A 119 1.51 -5.20 -7.58
N ASN A 120 1.92 -3.96 -7.82
CA ASN A 120 1.51 -2.84 -6.97
C ASN A 120 0.00 -2.62 -7.03
N VAL A 121 -0.59 -2.67 -8.24
CA VAL A 121 -2.03 -2.55 -8.45
C VAL A 121 -2.78 -3.66 -7.71
N ALA A 122 -2.37 -4.93 -7.88
CA ALA A 122 -2.99 -6.05 -7.18
C ALA A 122 -2.89 -5.92 -5.65
N LEU A 123 -1.76 -5.44 -5.13
CA LEU A 123 -1.58 -5.19 -3.70
C LEU A 123 -2.53 -4.09 -3.20
N PHE A 124 -2.67 -2.99 -3.94
CA PHE A 124 -3.57 -1.89 -3.57
C PHE A 124 -5.03 -2.33 -3.58
N LEU A 125 -5.47 -3.03 -4.63
CA LEU A 125 -6.83 -3.55 -4.74
C LEU A 125 -7.16 -4.55 -3.62
N ARG A 126 -6.25 -5.46 -3.30
CA ARG A 126 -6.41 -6.37 -2.15
C ARG A 126 -6.52 -5.62 -0.82
N ALA A 127 -5.68 -4.59 -0.63
CA ALA A 127 -5.71 -3.76 0.56
C ALA A 127 -7.06 -3.03 0.71
N GLY A 128 -7.60 -2.53 -0.40
CA GLY A 128 -8.89 -1.87 -0.42
C GLY A 128 -10.05 -2.82 -0.14
N LYS A 129 -10.07 -4.00 -0.79
CA LYS A 129 -11.11 -5.03 -0.53
C LYS A 129 -11.10 -5.51 0.92
N ALA A 130 -9.94 -5.63 1.50
CA ALA A 130 -9.79 -5.95 2.90
C ALA A 130 -10.38 -4.86 3.81
N ARG A 131 -10.15 -3.60 3.45
CA ARG A 131 -10.68 -2.43 4.16
C ARG A 131 -12.22 -2.33 4.05
N ALA A 132 -12.78 -2.70 2.89
CA ALA A 132 -14.23 -2.71 2.65
C ALA A 132 -14.95 -3.92 3.28
N ARG A 133 -14.25 -5.03 3.46
CA ARG A 133 -14.80 -6.28 4.05
C ARG A 133 -14.78 -6.33 5.57
N THR A 134 -14.13 -5.38 6.23
CA THR A 134 -14.01 -5.33 7.70
C THR A 134 -14.62 -4.06 8.28
N PRO A 135 -15.96 -3.97 8.39
CA PRO A 135 -16.49 -3.25 9.53
C PRO A 135 -16.30 -4.05 10.82
N ASP A 136 -16.31 -5.42 10.79
CA ASP A 136 -16.31 -6.20 12.03
C ASP A 136 -15.92 -7.70 11.92
N ALA A 137 -15.41 -8.16 10.79
CA ALA A 137 -15.23 -9.60 10.59
C ALA A 137 -13.85 -10.08 11.05
N ALA A 138 -13.87 -10.78 12.16
CA ALA A 138 -12.89 -11.76 12.62
C ALA A 138 -11.44 -11.25 12.76
N LEU A 139 -11.26 -10.31 13.64
CA LEU A 139 -9.99 -10.01 14.28
C LEU A 139 -9.67 -11.17 15.24
N VAL A 140 -9.19 -12.28 14.70
CA VAL A 140 -8.81 -13.43 15.51
C VAL A 140 -7.53 -13.10 16.24
N ARG A 141 -7.62 -13.10 17.57
CA ARG A 141 -6.47 -13.01 18.46
C ARG A 141 -5.76 -14.37 18.44
N ASP A 142 -4.48 -14.38 18.09
CA ASP A 142 -3.63 -15.56 18.16
C ASP A 142 -2.80 -15.52 19.45
N ASP A 143 -3.34 -16.10 20.52
CA ASP A 143 -2.75 -16.17 21.86
C ASP A 143 -1.93 -17.46 22.05
N HIS A 144 -0.88 -17.66 21.27
CA HIS A 144 0.00 -18.79 21.48
C HIS A 144 0.75 -18.67 22.83
N PRO A 145 0.67 -19.66 23.75
CA PRO A 145 1.14 -19.53 25.15
C PRO A 145 2.63 -19.23 25.34
N LYS A 146 3.45 -19.42 24.31
CA LYS A 146 4.89 -19.12 24.33
C LYS A 146 5.24 -17.72 23.82
N ARG A 147 4.27 -16.91 23.45
CA ARG A 147 4.52 -15.55 22.89
C ARG A 147 4.41 -14.49 23.95
N ARG A 148 5.39 -13.60 23.97
CA ARG A 148 5.39 -12.44 24.88
C ARG A 148 4.27 -11.43 24.58
N TYR A 149 3.87 -11.34 23.31
CA TYR A 149 2.82 -10.42 22.86
C TYR A 149 1.80 -11.14 22.01
N PRO A 150 0.49 -10.93 22.24
CA PRO A 150 -0.56 -11.46 21.37
C PRO A 150 -0.44 -10.86 19.97
N ARG A 151 -0.83 -11.64 18.97
CA ARG A 151 -0.90 -11.20 17.59
C ARG A 151 -2.33 -11.04 17.16
N PHE A 152 -2.56 -9.99 16.38
CA PHE A 152 -3.88 -9.66 15.86
C PHE A 152 -3.82 -9.70 14.36
N ASN A 153 -4.74 -10.45 13.74
CA ASN A 153 -4.87 -10.47 12.30
C ASN A 153 -5.36 -9.11 11.83
N VAL A 154 -4.62 -8.50 10.93
CA VAL A 154 -4.91 -7.18 10.35
C VAL A 154 -4.65 -7.23 8.85
N GLN A 155 -5.16 -6.25 8.12
CA GLN A 155 -4.80 -6.03 6.73
C GLN A 155 -4.50 -4.54 6.56
N ILE A 156 -3.21 -4.19 6.69
CA ILE A 156 -2.76 -2.82 6.68
C ILE A 156 -1.71 -2.66 5.59
N GLY A 157 -1.95 -1.75 4.64
CA GLY A 157 -0.95 -1.36 3.66
C GLY A 157 0.28 -0.77 4.33
N ALA A 158 1.47 -1.19 3.90
CA ALA A 158 2.73 -0.72 4.44
C ALA A 158 3.71 -0.37 3.32
N PHE A 159 4.65 0.51 3.64
CA PHE A 159 5.81 0.81 2.81
C PHE A 159 7.06 0.33 3.50
N CYS A 160 7.87 -0.39 2.75
CA CYS A 160 9.09 -1.00 3.24
C CYS A 160 10.30 -0.43 2.52
N ARG A 161 11.34 -0.09 3.27
CA ARG A 161 12.65 0.27 2.75
C ARG A 161 13.68 -0.65 3.37
N LEU A 162 14.69 -1.04 2.59
CA LEU A 162 15.85 -1.72 3.15
C LEU A 162 16.54 -0.76 4.12
N GLY A 163 16.71 -1.19 5.38
CA GLY A 163 17.45 -0.44 6.38
C GLY A 163 18.92 -0.48 6.05
N GLU A 164 19.56 0.68 5.98
CA GLU A 164 20.95 0.81 5.57
C GLU A 164 21.91 0.54 6.72
N GLY A 165 22.91 -0.31 6.45
CA GLY A 165 24.19 -0.23 7.12
C GLY A 165 25.00 0.94 6.54
N ARG A 166 25.42 1.87 7.36
CA ARG A 166 26.47 2.93 7.24
C ARG A 166 26.77 3.63 5.87
N LYS A 167 26.06 3.42 4.77
CA LYS A 167 26.22 4.19 3.53
C LYS A 167 24.85 4.64 3.01
N GLN A 168 24.69 5.95 2.90
CA GLN A 168 23.50 6.67 2.42
C GLN A 168 23.19 6.37 0.95
N GLN A 169 22.65 5.20 0.65
CA GLN A 169 21.92 5.00 -0.60
C GLN A 169 20.44 4.88 -0.25
N ARG A 170 19.66 5.88 -0.65
CA ARG A 170 18.20 5.94 -0.44
C ARG A 170 17.55 4.84 -1.22
N THR A 171 17.24 3.71 -0.56
CA THR A 171 16.48 2.63 -1.18
C THR A 171 15.03 3.04 -1.39
N ARG A 172 14.49 2.71 -2.57
CA ARG A 172 13.07 2.98 -2.89
C ARG A 172 12.16 2.27 -1.90
N ALA A 173 11.09 2.95 -1.48
CA ALA A 173 10.03 2.32 -0.72
C ALA A 173 9.26 1.35 -1.61
N ILE A 174 8.96 0.17 -1.10
CA ILE A 174 8.22 -0.88 -1.78
C ILE A 174 6.96 -1.17 -0.98
N ALA A 175 5.83 -1.26 -1.67
CA ALA A 175 4.56 -1.56 -1.04
C ALA A 175 4.51 -3.01 -0.52
N GLY A 176 3.90 -3.19 0.63
CA GLY A 176 3.65 -4.49 1.26
C GLY A 176 2.33 -4.47 2.03
N MET A 177 1.93 -5.64 2.52
CA MET A 177 0.71 -5.82 3.31
C MET A 177 1.06 -6.44 4.66
N ILE A 178 0.68 -5.77 5.74
CA ILE A 178 0.77 -6.35 7.09
C ILE A 178 -0.43 -7.26 7.28
N ARG A 179 -0.18 -8.53 7.57
CA ARG A 179 -1.20 -9.57 7.80
C ARG A 179 -1.50 -9.81 9.27
N ASN A 180 -0.51 -9.65 10.09
CA ASN A 180 -0.74 -9.59 11.53
C ASN A 180 0.21 -8.59 12.19
N LEU A 181 -0.21 -8.07 13.33
CA LEU A 181 0.51 -7.06 14.10
C LEU A 181 0.45 -7.40 15.59
N SER A 182 1.56 -7.15 16.27
CA SER A 182 1.67 -7.23 17.72
C SER A 182 2.57 -6.10 18.23
N GLU A 183 2.66 -5.91 19.55
CA GLU A 183 3.60 -4.94 20.13
C GLU A 183 5.07 -5.28 19.85
N GLY A 184 5.40 -6.53 19.55
CA GLY A 184 6.78 -6.97 19.32
C GLY A 184 7.17 -7.12 17.84
N GLY A 185 6.22 -7.06 16.91
CA GLY A 185 6.50 -7.25 15.50
C GLY A 185 5.26 -7.47 14.65
N LEU A 186 5.49 -7.80 13.39
CA LEU A 186 4.43 -7.95 12.40
C LEU A 186 4.73 -9.07 11.40
N MET A 187 3.73 -9.53 10.68
CA MET A 187 3.88 -10.36 9.49
C MET A 187 3.58 -9.51 8.26
N LEU A 188 4.52 -9.48 7.33
CA LEU A 188 4.48 -8.67 6.13
C LEU A 188 4.45 -9.57 4.90
N GLU A 189 3.48 -9.36 4.02
CA GLU A 189 3.53 -9.80 2.63
C GLU A 189 4.25 -8.73 1.80
N PHE A 190 5.24 -9.15 1.04
CA PHE A 190 6.15 -8.23 0.38
C PHE A 190 6.69 -8.85 -0.92
N PRO A 191 6.82 -8.11 -2.04
CA PRO A 191 7.18 -8.69 -3.32
C PRO A 191 8.66 -9.04 -3.49
N LEU A 192 9.46 -8.93 -2.44
CA LEU A 192 10.86 -9.32 -2.45
C LEU A 192 11.13 -10.40 -1.40
N THR A 193 12.00 -11.35 -1.72
CA THR A 193 12.55 -12.27 -0.74
C THR A 193 13.63 -11.56 0.08
N CYS A 194 13.47 -11.52 1.39
CA CYS A 194 14.46 -10.96 2.30
C CYS A 194 15.07 -12.07 3.15
N ALA A 195 16.39 -12.08 3.25
CA ALA A 195 17.08 -13.03 4.14
C ALA A 195 16.82 -12.67 5.61
N LYS A 196 16.90 -13.68 6.49
CA LYS A 196 16.87 -13.48 7.94
C LYS A 196 18.02 -12.54 8.37
N GLY A 197 17.72 -11.62 9.28
CA GLY A 197 18.66 -10.59 9.77
C GLY A 197 18.62 -9.29 8.95
N VAL A 198 17.96 -9.25 7.81
CA VAL A 198 17.78 -8.01 7.03
C VAL A 198 16.96 -7.02 7.84
N LEU A 199 17.41 -5.77 7.89
CA LEU A 199 16.68 -4.67 8.49
C LEU A 199 15.81 -3.97 7.45
N LEU A 200 14.53 -3.79 7.78
CA LEU A 200 13.56 -3.06 6.99
C LEU A 200 12.98 -1.91 7.82
N GLU A 201 12.97 -0.71 7.27
CA GLU A 201 12.11 0.35 7.78
C GLU A 201 10.69 0.09 7.24
N VAL A 202 9.77 -0.25 8.12
CA VAL A 202 8.36 -0.45 7.79
C VAL A 202 7.55 0.75 8.25
N SER A 203 6.82 1.37 7.34
CA SER A 203 5.92 2.47 7.66
C SER A 203 4.48 2.13 7.27
N PHE A 204 3.54 2.35 8.19
CA PHE A 204 2.12 2.08 8.01
C PHE A 204 1.27 3.06 8.81
N ARG A 205 -0.02 3.14 8.50
CA ARG A 205 -0.97 3.99 9.23
C ARG A 205 -1.70 3.19 10.31
N THR A 206 -1.87 3.84 11.44
CA THR A 206 -2.91 3.55 12.43
C THR A 206 -4.04 4.56 12.28
N ASP A 207 -5.12 4.40 13.04
CA ASP A 207 -6.26 5.32 12.97
C ASP A 207 -5.89 6.78 13.32
N GLU A 208 -4.85 6.98 14.13
CA GLU A 208 -4.47 8.29 14.67
C GLU A 208 -3.12 8.81 14.15
N SER A 209 -2.27 7.93 13.65
CA SER A 209 -0.90 8.33 13.30
C SER A 209 -0.28 7.42 12.26
N ARG A 210 0.82 7.92 11.69
CA ARG A 210 1.73 7.12 10.90
C ARG A 210 2.84 6.58 11.78
N LEU A 211 3.01 5.28 11.76
CA LEU A 211 4.11 4.61 12.42
C LEU A 211 5.23 4.28 11.43
N ARG A 212 6.46 4.50 11.87
CA ARG A 212 7.68 4.00 11.22
C ARG A 212 8.43 3.19 12.25
N ALA A 213 8.77 1.96 11.90
CA ALA A 213 9.50 1.08 12.80
C ALA A 213 10.62 0.38 12.04
N MET A 214 11.81 0.43 12.59
CA MET A 214 12.88 -0.47 12.15
C MET A 214 12.51 -1.88 12.57
N SER A 215 12.66 -2.81 11.65
CA SER A 215 12.23 -4.19 11.84
C SER A 215 13.27 -5.14 11.27
N GLU A 216 13.57 -6.19 11.99
CA GLU A 216 14.48 -7.25 11.57
C GLU A 216 13.66 -8.43 11.03
N VAL A 217 14.03 -8.95 9.86
CA VAL A 217 13.45 -10.16 9.32
C VAL A 217 13.91 -11.36 10.17
N VAL A 218 13.01 -11.97 10.91
CA VAL A 218 13.29 -13.13 11.76
C VAL A 218 12.93 -14.44 11.10
N TRP A 219 12.03 -14.40 10.12
CA TRP A 219 11.56 -15.53 9.35
C TRP A 219 11.09 -15.09 7.97
N SER A 220 11.31 -15.93 6.96
CA SER A 220 10.80 -15.75 5.60
C SER A 220 10.17 -17.06 5.13
N GLY A 221 8.95 -16.97 4.65
CA GLY A 221 8.24 -18.09 4.01
C GLY A 221 8.69 -18.28 2.56
N PRO A 222 8.31 -19.41 1.96
CA PRO A 222 8.50 -19.63 0.54
C PRO A 222 7.70 -18.58 -0.25
N PRO A 223 8.12 -18.24 -1.47
CA PRO A 223 7.35 -17.37 -2.35
C PRO A 223 6.01 -18.04 -2.70
N GLU A 224 4.93 -17.35 -2.43
CA GLU A 224 3.60 -17.77 -2.84
C GLU A 224 3.23 -17.09 -4.15
N ALA A 225 2.66 -17.85 -5.09
CA ALA A 225 2.14 -17.29 -6.33
C ALA A 225 0.88 -16.45 -6.02
N LEU A 226 0.99 -15.14 -6.11
CA LEU A 226 -0.18 -14.31 -6.36
C LEU A 226 -0.60 -14.55 -7.81
N SER A 227 -1.85 -14.98 -8.04
CA SER A 227 -2.43 -15.15 -9.37
C SER A 227 -1.90 -14.12 -10.36
N ALA A 228 -1.54 -14.51 -11.58
CA ALA A 228 -1.11 -13.68 -12.71
C ALA A 228 -0.09 -12.53 -12.49
N THR A 229 0.01 -11.96 -11.29
CA THR A 229 0.75 -10.69 -11.03
C THR A 229 2.10 -10.85 -10.34
N GLY A 230 2.56 -12.07 -10.05
CA GLY A 230 3.88 -12.34 -9.51
C GLY A 230 3.89 -13.03 -8.12
N GLN A 231 5.09 -13.23 -7.61
CA GLN A 231 5.31 -13.87 -6.32
C GLN A 231 5.34 -12.83 -5.19
N VAL A 232 4.73 -13.16 -4.06
CA VAL A 232 4.95 -12.46 -2.79
C VAL A 232 5.54 -13.42 -1.78
N CYS A 233 6.35 -12.89 -0.91
CA CYS A 233 6.92 -13.64 0.21
C CYS A 233 6.34 -13.12 1.52
N CYS A 234 5.99 -14.02 2.41
CA CYS A 234 5.62 -13.69 3.78
C CYS A 234 6.87 -13.62 4.66
N HIS A 235 6.99 -12.53 5.42
CA HIS A 235 8.10 -12.31 6.33
C HIS A 235 7.60 -12.05 7.74
N GLY A 236 8.12 -12.78 8.71
CA GLY A 236 7.98 -12.41 10.11
C GLY A 236 9.04 -11.38 10.47
N LEU A 237 8.62 -10.22 10.98
CA LEU A 237 9.48 -9.13 11.36
C LEU A 237 9.36 -8.84 12.86
N ARG A 238 10.49 -8.61 13.50
CA ARG A 238 10.59 -8.15 14.88
C ARG A 238 10.95 -6.67 14.88
N PHE A 239 10.26 -5.88 15.65
CA PHE A 239 10.59 -4.47 15.83
C PHE A 239 11.92 -4.32 16.57
N VAL A 240 12.75 -3.36 16.12
CA VAL A 240 14.06 -3.06 16.69
C VAL A 240 14.12 -1.58 17.07
N GLY A 241 14.55 -1.30 18.31
CA GLY A 241 14.77 0.08 18.75
C GLY A 241 13.52 0.97 18.82
N MET A 242 12.35 0.38 19.06
CA MET A 242 11.11 1.16 19.19
C MET A 242 11.13 2.07 20.41
N SER A 243 10.75 3.34 20.21
CA SER A 243 10.49 4.26 21.30
C SER A 243 9.23 3.87 22.08
N GLN A 244 9.16 4.32 23.33
CA GLN A 244 7.97 4.10 24.16
C GLN A 244 6.70 4.68 23.52
N GLN A 245 6.82 5.81 22.85
CA GLN A 245 5.70 6.43 22.11
C GLN A 245 5.20 5.55 20.96
N GLN A 246 6.10 4.95 20.19
CA GLN A 246 5.73 4.03 19.10
C GLN A 246 5.06 2.76 19.64
N GLN A 247 5.59 2.19 20.74
CA GLN A 247 4.97 1.03 21.40
C GLN A 247 3.56 1.35 21.89
N THR A 248 3.40 2.51 22.56
CA THR A 248 2.08 2.98 23.02
C THR A 248 1.12 3.17 21.86
N ALA A 249 1.56 3.76 20.75
CA ALA A 249 0.71 3.95 19.58
C ALA A 249 0.22 2.62 18.98
N ILE A 250 1.08 1.60 18.87
CA ILE A 250 0.67 0.26 18.44
C ILE A 250 -0.31 -0.36 19.44
N ARG A 251 -0.02 -0.27 20.74
CA ARG A 251 -0.91 -0.79 21.79
C ARG A 251 -2.29 -0.14 21.74
N CYS A 252 -2.37 1.18 21.67
CA CYS A 252 -3.62 1.91 21.56
C CYS A 252 -4.41 1.52 20.30
N PHE A 253 -3.71 1.42 19.16
CA PHE A 253 -4.32 0.98 17.90
C PHE A 253 -4.91 -0.44 18.02
N LEU A 254 -4.18 -1.38 18.62
CA LEU A 254 -4.63 -2.75 18.82
C LEU A 254 -5.80 -2.80 19.82
N LEU A 255 -5.71 -2.09 20.94
CA LEU A 255 -6.78 -2.06 21.94
C LEU A 255 -8.08 -1.48 21.39
N LYS A 256 -8.03 -0.37 20.65
CA LYS A 256 -9.24 0.24 20.06
C LYS A 256 -9.98 -0.67 19.09
N ARG A 257 -9.25 -1.53 18.38
CA ARG A 257 -9.84 -2.44 17.38
C ARG A 257 -10.24 -3.79 17.95
N PHE A 258 -9.73 -4.16 19.11
CA PHE A 258 -9.85 -5.51 19.65
C PHE A 258 -10.39 -5.56 21.09
N THR A 259 -10.73 -4.40 21.66
CA THR A 259 -11.45 -4.35 22.93
C THR A 259 -12.93 -4.19 22.60
N ILE A 260 -13.70 -5.20 22.90
CA ILE A 260 -15.16 -5.18 23.00
C ILE A 260 -15.52 -4.56 24.34
#